data_9a95e208b24a16b7cbce883b2839820e
#
_entry.id   9a95e208b24a16b7cbce883b2839820e
#
_cell.length_a   1.000
_cell.length_b   1.000
_cell.length_c   1.000
_cell.angle_alpha   90.00
_cell.angle_beta   90.00
_cell.angle_gamma   90.00
#
_symmetry.space_group_name_H-M   'P 1'
#
loop_
_entity.id
_entity.type
_entity.pdbx_description
1 polymer ?
#
loop_
_entity_poly.entity_id
_entity_poly.type
_entity_poly.pdbx_seq_one_letter_code
_entity_poly.pdbx_strand_id
1 'polypeptide(L)' 'SVRTMEKLHGIGEASLLELAENRHQLYESRLAFLDNLDKLLAVQAQLRYLTHANL' A
#
# COMPACT_ATOMS: atom_id res chain seq x y z
N SER A 1 -1.52 -0.74 -40.41
CA SER A 1 -0.13 -0.46 -40.72
C SER A 1 0.78 -0.81 -39.55
N VAL A 2 2.05 -1.03 -39.81
CA VAL A 2 3.04 -1.35 -38.77
C VAL A 2 3.14 -0.20 -37.74
N ARG A 3 3.13 1.02 -38.18
CA ARG A 3 3.19 2.19 -37.28
C ARG A 3 1.98 2.27 -36.34
N THR A 4 0.81 1.93 -36.85
CA THR A 4 -0.39 1.93 -36.02
C THR A 4 -0.31 0.83 -34.96
N MET A 5 0.17 -0.35 -35.33
CA MET A 5 0.38 -1.46 -34.38
C MET A 5 1.41 -1.12 -33.32
N GLU A 6 2.53 -0.50 -33.70
CA GLU A 6 3.55 -0.08 -32.76
C GLU A 6 3.01 0.97 -31.78
N LYS A 7 2.22 1.93 -32.26
CA LYS A 7 1.55 2.90 -31.40
C LYS A 7 0.60 2.25 -30.40
N LEU A 8 -0.25 1.35 -30.89
CA LEU A 8 -1.21 0.65 -30.02
C LEU A 8 -0.51 -0.22 -29.00
N HIS A 9 0.59 -0.88 -29.40
CA HIS A 9 1.38 -1.71 -28.49
C HIS A 9 2.05 -0.85 -27.41
N GLY A 10 2.64 0.29 -27.80
CA GLY A 10 3.24 1.23 -26.85
C GLY A 10 2.23 1.81 -25.85
N ILE A 11 1.01 2.12 -26.32
CA ILE A 11 -0.07 2.58 -25.44
C ILE A 11 -0.46 1.47 -24.46
N GLY A 12 -0.55 0.23 -24.93
CA GLY A 12 -0.85 -0.91 -24.08
C GLY A 12 0.20 -1.12 -23.00
N GLU A 13 1.48 -1.00 -23.35
CA GLU A 13 2.59 -1.10 -22.39
C GLU A 13 2.54 0.00 -21.35
N ALA A 14 2.30 1.25 -21.78
CA ALA A 14 2.17 2.39 -20.88
C ALA A 14 1.00 2.21 -19.91
N SER A 15 -0.13 1.70 -20.39
CA SER A 15 -1.31 1.44 -19.55
C SER A 15 -1.04 0.33 -18.54
N LEU A 16 -0.31 -0.71 -18.93
CA LEU A 16 0.07 -1.79 -18.02
C LEU A 16 1.02 -1.29 -16.94
N LEU A 17 1.98 -0.45 -17.30
CA LEU A 17 2.91 0.14 -16.35
C LEU A 17 2.16 1.02 -15.34
N GLU A 18 1.27 1.88 -15.83
CA GLU A 18 0.45 2.74 -14.99
C GLU A 18 -0.40 1.92 -14.01
N LEU A 19 -1.00 0.85 -14.48
CA LEU A 19 -1.78 -0.04 -13.63
C LEU A 19 -0.90 -0.70 -12.56
N ALA A 20 0.29 -1.14 -12.94
CA ALA A 20 1.24 -1.75 -12.00
C ALA A 20 1.67 -0.74 -10.94
N GLU A 21 1.96 0.51 -11.33
CA GLU A 21 2.32 1.56 -10.39
C GLU A 21 1.19 1.87 -9.42
N ASN A 22 -0.06 1.94 -9.91
CA ASN A 22 -1.22 2.18 -9.08
C ASN A 22 -1.43 1.06 -8.07
N ARG A 23 -1.25 -0.18 -8.49
CA ARG A 23 -1.35 -1.35 -7.60
C ARG A 23 -0.25 -1.32 -6.54
N HIS A 24 0.95 -0.95 -6.93
CA HIS A 24 2.07 -0.85 -6.01
C HIS A 24 1.82 0.21 -4.94
N GLN A 25 1.32 1.39 -5.35
CA GLN A 25 0.98 2.46 -4.42
C GLN A 25 -0.12 2.04 -3.45
N LEU A 26 -1.14 1.34 -3.94
CA LEU A 26 -2.21 0.83 -3.10
C LEU A 26 -1.68 -0.18 -2.08
N TYR A 27 -0.82 -1.07 -2.53
CA TYR A 27 -0.19 -2.06 -1.66
C TYR A 27 0.62 -1.39 -0.55
N GLU A 28 1.44 -0.40 -0.91
CA GLU A 28 2.23 0.34 0.06
C GLU A 28 1.37 1.10 1.06
N SER A 29 0.27 1.70 0.58
CA SER A 29 -0.67 2.40 1.45
C SER A 29 -1.31 1.45 2.47
N ARG A 30 -1.67 0.25 2.03
CA ARG A 30 -2.23 -0.76 2.93
C ARG A 30 -1.22 -1.23 3.97
N LEU A 31 0.03 -1.44 3.55
CA LEU A 31 1.09 -1.83 4.49
C LEU A 31 1.33 -0.74 5.53
N ALA A 32 1.36 0.53 5.12
CA ALA A 32 1.53 1.65 6.02
C ALA A 32 0.38 1.74 7.02
N PHE A 33 -0.84 1.53 6.56
CA PHE A 33 -2.02 1.52 7.43
C PHE A 33 -1.93 0.41 8.46
N LEU A 34 -1.59 -0.80 8.05
CA LEU A 34 -1.46 -1.94 8.95
C LEU A 34 -0.33 -1.74 9.96
N ASP A 35 0.78 -1.17 9.53
CA ASP A 35 1.89 -0.87 10.43
C ASP A 35 1.50 0.16 11.49
N ASN A 36 0.79 1.22 11.09
CA ASN A 36 0.29 2.22 12.02
C ASN A 36 -0.72 1.64 13.00
N LEU A 37 -1.61 0.77 12.53
CA LEU A 37 -2.57 0.10 13.38
C LEU A 37 -1.88 -0.80 14.39
N ASP A 38 -0.86 -1.53 13.96
CA ASP A 38 -0.10 -2.41 14.84
C ASP A 38 0.60 -1.61 15.95
N LYS A 39 1.20 -0.48 15.60
CA LYS A 39 1.84 0.42 16.57
C LYS A 39 0.83 0.97 17.57
N LEU A 40 -0.35 1.35 17.10
CA LEU A 40 -1.41 1.85 17.96
C LEU A 40 -1.87 0.79 18.96
N LEU A 41 -2.06 -0.43 18.49
CA LEU A 41 -2.45 -1.55 19.35
C LEU A 41 -1.37 -1.87 20.39
N ALA A 42 -0.10 -1.77 20.01
CA ALA A 42 1.01 -1.97 20.93
C ALA A 42 1.01 -0.91 22.04
N VAL A 43 0.79 0.35 21.70
CA VAL A 43 0.69 1.44 22.68
C VAL A 43 -0.50 1.22 23.60
N GLN A 44 -1.66 0.85 23.07
CA GLN A 44 -2.83 0.56 23.89
C GLN A 44 -2.57 -0.60 24.87
N ALA A 45 -1.90 -1.63 24.42
CA ALA A 45 -1.54 -2.77 25.27
C ALA A 45 -0.61 -2.33 26.41
N GLN A 46 0.36 -1.49 26.11
CA GLN A 46 1.26 -0.94 27.13
C GLN A 46 0.52 -0.10 28.15
N LEU A 47 -0.40 0.75 27.70
CA LEU A 47 -1.21 1.59 28.59
C LEU A 47 -2.07 0.73 29.52
N ARG A 48 -2.69 -0.31 29.01
CA ARG A 48 -3.49 -1.25 29.80
C ARG A 48 -2.62 -1.97 30.84
N TYR A 49 -1.43 -2.40 30.44
CA TYR A 49 -0.51 -3.06 31.34
C TYR A 49 -0.11 -2.13 32.49
N LEU A 50 0.27 -0.88 32.17
CA LEU A 50 0.66 0.09 33.20
C LEU A 50 -0.49 0.41 34.13
N THR A 51 -1.70 0.56 33.60
CA THR A 51 -2.90 0.84 34.41
C THR A 51 -3.16 -0.32 35.37
N HIS A 52 -3.08 -1.55 34.93
CA HIS A 52 -3.25 -2.73 35.79
C HIS A 52 -2.13 -2.90 36.80
N ALA A 53 -0.90 -2.56 36.42
CA ALA A 53 0.25 -2.65 37.32
C ALA A 53 0.15 -1.67 38.48
N ASN A 54 -0.54 -0.53 38.31
CA ASN A 54 -0.71 0.50 39.32
C ASN A 54 -1.90 0.25 40.23
N LEU A 55 -2.73 -0.71 39.88
CA LEU A 55 -3.86 -1.10 40.73
C LEU A 55 -3.45 -2.19 41.72
#